data_4c7ad5215b932cf046098d5c2dc43200
#
_entry.id   4c7ad5215b932cf046098d5c2dc43200
#
_cell.length_a   1.000
_cell.length_b   1.000
_cell.length_c   1.000
_cell.angle_alpha   90.00
_cell.angle_beta   90.00
_cell.angle_gamma   90.00
#
_symmetry.space_group_name_H-M   'P 1'
#
loop_
_entity.id
_entity.type
_entity.pdbx_description
1 polymer ?
#
loop_
_entity_poly.entity_id
_entity_poly.type
_entity_poly.pdbx_seq_one_letter_code
_entity_poly.pdbx_strand_id
1 'polypeptide(L)'
;AALHLVQADELTDRDFTKISDGQRQRVLLARAICQQPEIILLDEPTSFLDIKGKIELLTILRQLAQEKQVAVIVSLHELELAQKIADTVVCVSPQGVSGVMTPKDAFAAENIRTLYRLTKEQYEALYGPQPEREPERRPAKQEPPRFEHYIRSGQKLLRCGYTTGACAALGAAGAARLLLTGKAPESVALRTPKGIVVEVAPIYCRKTAAGAQCAIRKDGGDDVDVTTGLPVIADITLLPAAPGQVTIDGGPGVGRVTKPGLDQPVGQAAINHVPRRMITDALHAEAEAAGYDGGFDVMISIEGGEEAAKRTFNPHIGV
;
A
#
# COMPACT_ATOMS: atom_id res chain seq x y z
N ALA A 1 27.30 23.89 0.50
CA ALA A 1 26.08 24.63 0.88
C ALA A 1 24.84 24.17 0.11
N ALA A 2 24.81 24.27 -1.25
CA ALA A 2 23.61 23.90 -2.01
C ALA A 2 23.27 22.41 -1.98
N LEU A 3 24.26 21.51 -2.05
CA LEU A 3 24.04 20.08 -1.88
C LEU A 3 23.50 19.73 -0.49
N HIS A 4 23.93 20.43 0.53
CA HIS A 4 23.42 20.26 1.89
C HIS A 4 21.93 20.61 2.00
N LEU A 5 21.50 21.70 1.37
CA LEU A 5 20.08 22.10 1.35
C LEU A 5 19.16 21.06 0.70
N VAL A 6 19.67 20.29 -0.24
CA VAL A 6 18.93 19.22 -0.92
C VAL A 6 19.25 17.81 -0.37
N GLN A 7 19.94 17.74 0.77
CA GLN A 7 20.31 16.49 1.43
C GLN A 7 21.05 15.53 0.49
N ALA A 8 22.05 16.04 -0.21
CA ALA A 8 22.81 15.31 -1.24
C ALA A 8 24.34 15.48 -1.06
N ASP A 9 24.81 15.71 0.16
CA ASP A 9 26.24 15.91 0.45
C ASP A 9 27.10 14.71 0.04
N GLU A 10 26.53 13.51 0.15
CA GLU A 10 27.18 12.25 -0.20
C GLU A 10 27.45 12.10 -1.72
N LEU A 11 26.90 13.00 -2.53
CA LEU A 11 27.04 12.97 -3.99
C LEU A 11 28.13 13.91 -4.51
N THR A 12 28.85 14.62 -3.65
CA THR A 12 29.81 15.67 -4.02
C THR A 12 30.85 15.18 -5.04
N ASP A 13 31.37 13.96 -4.84
CA ASP A 13 32.41 13.37 -5.70
C ASP A 13 31.87 12.23 -6.57
N ARG A 14 30.54 12.09 -6.69
CA ARG A 14 29.91 11.05 -7.50
C ARG A 14 29.75 11.48 -8.95
N ASP A 15 29.98 10.53 -9.85
CA ASP A 15 29.67 10.69 -11.25
C ASP A 15 28.15 10.82 -11.46
N PHE A 16 27.71 11.94 -12.02
CA PHE A 16 26.30 12.25 -12.27
C PHE A 16 25.59 11.16 -13.10
N THR A 17 26.31 10.46 -13.98
CA THR A 17 25.74 9.40 -14.81
C THR A 17 25.50 8.10 -14.05
N LYS A 18 26.09 7.94 -12.86
CA LYS A 18 26.06 6.73 -12.04
C LYS A 18 25.19 6.82 -10.79
N ILE A 19 24.46 7.90 -10.64
CA ILE A 19 23.53 8.10 -9.53
C ILE A 19 22.08 7.84 -9.96
N SER A 20 21.20 7.58 -8.99
CA SER A 20 19.78 7.31 -9.23
C SER A 20 19.03 8.57 -9.74
N ASP A 21 17.85 8.38 -10.34
CA ASP A 21 17.06 9.50 -10.85
C ASP A 21 16.66 10.48 -9.75
N GLY A 22 16.30 9.99 -8.55
CA GLY A 22 16.04 10.85 -7.40
C GLY A 22 17.26 11.64 -6.94
N GLN A 23 18.44 11.02 -6.97
CA GLN A 23 19.70 11.70 -6.69
C GLN A 23 20.02 12.75 -7.76
N ARG A 24 19.78 12.45 -9.04
CA ARG A 24 19.94 13.43 -10.14
C ARG A 24 19.04 14.63 -9.95
N GLN A 25 17.76 14.42 -9.61
CA GLN A 25 16.82 15.51 -9.34
C GLN A 25 17.32 16.43 -8.21
N ARG A 26 17.81 15.87 -7.11
CA ARG A 26 18.40 16.66 -6.01
C ARG A 26 19.63 17.45 -6.45
N VAL A 27 20.51 16.86 -7.25
CA VAL A 27 21.70 17.56 -7.76
C VAL A 27 21.31 18.68 -8.73
N LEU A 28 20.32 18.47 -9.61
CA LEU A 28 19.80 19.50 -10.51
C LEU A 28 19.16 20.66 -9.72
N LEU A 29 18.42 20.35 -8.67
CA LEU A 29 17.85 21.35 -7.77
C LEU A 29 18.96 22.12 -7.03
N ALA A 30 20.00 21.44 -6.54
CA ALA A 30 21.17 22.10 -5.93
C ALA A 30 21.85 23.07 -6.92
N ARG A 31 21.99 22.66 -8.18
CA ARG A 31 22.53 23.54 -9.24
C ARG A 31 21.69 24.79 -9.44
N ALA A 32 20.35 24.64 -9.45
CA ALA A 32 19.45 25.79 -9.55
C ALA A 32 19.59 26.72 -8.33
N ILE A 33 19.68 26.19 -7.11
CA ILE A 33 19.85 26.94 -5.87
C ILE A 33 21.18 27.73 -5.86
N CYS A 34 22.25 27.19 -6.46
CA CYS A 34 23.54 27.90 -6.58
C CYS A 34 23.44 29.22 -7.30
N GLN A 35 22.44 29.40 -8.16
CA GLN A 35 22.19 30.64 -8.89
C GLN A 35 21.48 31.70 -8.04
N GLN A 36 21.12 31.38 -6.80
CA GLN A 36 20.36 32.24 -5.87
C GLN A 36 19.08 32.82 -6.51
N PRO A 37 18.20 31.96 -7.08
CA PRO A 37 17.04 32.43 -7.81
C PRO A 37 15.98 32.98 -6.85
N GLU A 38 15.21 33.95 -7.32
CA GLU A 38 13.98 34.37 -6.66
C GLU A 38 12.81 33.43 -6.96
N ILE A 39 12.85 32.79 -8.11
CA ILE A 39 11.81 31.85 -8.59
C ILE A 39 12.46 30.57 -9.11
N ILE A 40 11.95 29.43 -8.68
CA ILE A 40 12.30 28.10 -9.23
C ILE A 40 11.06 27.53 -9.93
N LEU A 41 11.23 27.18 -11.21
CA LEU A 41 10.21 26.50 -11.99
C LEU A 41 10.63 25.06 -12.24
N LEU A 42 9.75 24.11 -11.87
CA LEU A 42 9.98 22.68 -12.02
C LEU A 42 8.83 22.04 -12.78
N ASP A 43 9.18 21.35 -13.86
CA ASP A 43 8.21 20.60 -14.65
C ASP A 43 8.27 19.12 -14.27
N GLU A 44 7.15 18.60 -13.77
CA GLU A 44 6.97 17.21 -13.32
C GLU A 44 8.15 16.62 -12.50
N PRO A 45 8.66 17.31 -11.48
CA PRO A 45 9.88 16.88 -10.80
C PRO A 45 9.71 15.60 -9.99
N THR A 46 8.48 15.13 -9.79
CA THR A 46 8.15 13.87 -9.10
C THR A 46 8.06 12.66 -10.04
N SER A 47 8.10 12.89 -11.36
CA SER A 47 8.10 11.83 -12.36
C SER A 47 9.34 10.94 -12.17
N PHE A 48 9.16 9.62 -12.25
CA PHE A 48 10.21 8.60 -12.06
C PHE A 48 10.77 8.47 -10.63
N LEU A 49 10.22 9.18 -9.65
CA LEU A 49 10.59 9.01 -8.24
C LEU A 49 9.66 8.00 -7.57
N ASP A 50 10.23 7.20 -6.69
CA ASP A 50 9.45 6.42 -5.72
C ASP A 50 8.77 7.36 -4.70
N ILE A 51 7.86 6.84 -3.91
CA ILE A 51 7.09 7.64 -2.95
C ILE A 51 8.00 8.36 -1.96
N LYS A 52 9.08 7.70 -1.52
CA LYS A 52 10.05 8.30 -0.59
C LYS A 52 10.75 9.49 -1.24
N GLY A 53 11.25 9.31 -2.46
CA GLY A 53 11.90 10.38 -3.25
C GLY A 53 10.97 11.56 -3.52
N LYS A 54 9.69 11.31 -3.81
CA LYS A 54 8.67 12.35 -3.96
C LYS A 54 8.50 13.18 -2.68
N ILE A 55 8.34 12.51 -1.54
CA ILE A 55 8.17 13.18 -0.23
C ILE A 55 9.42 13.99 0.12
N GLU A 56 10.62 13.41 -0.06
CA GLU A 56 11.88 14.11 0.20
C GLU A 56 12.01 15.36 -0.66
N LEU A 57 11.79 15.26 -1.98
CA LEU A 57 11.86 16.39 -2.89
C LEU A 57 10.85 17.49 -2.51
N LEU A 58 9.60 17.14 -2.30
CA LEU A 58 8.55 18.10 -1.95
C LEU A 58 8.81 18.78 -0.59
N THR A 59 9.38 18.05 0.37
CA THR A 59 9.80 18.61 1.66
C THR A 59 10.91 19.65 1.48
N ILE A 60 11.91 19.36 0.63
CA ILE A 60 12.98 20.30 0.30
C ILE A 60 12.42 21.56 -0.38
N LEU A 61 11.53 21.40 -1.34
CA LEU A 61 10.90 22.54 -2.05
C LEU A 61 10.11 23.43 -1.08
N ARG A 62 9.37 22.83 -0.16
CA ARG A 62 8.63 23.56 0.87
C ARG A 62 9.56 24.32 1.81
N GLN A 63 10.68 23.71 2.23
CA GLN A 63 11.70 24.39 3.04
C GLN A 63 12.32 25.57 2.29
N LEU A 64 12.64 25.41 1.01
CA LEU A 64 13.14 26.52 0.18
C LEU A 64 12.16 27.69 0.12
N ALA A 65 10.87 27.41 -0.09
CA ALA A 65 9.85 28.46 -0.13
C ALA A 65 9.71 29.17 1.22
N GLN A 66 9.68 28.43 2.32
CA GLN A 66 9.43 28.99 3.66
C GLN A 66 10.67 29.66 4.28
N GLU A 67 11.84 29.04 4.17
CA GLU A 67 13.05 29.51 4.86
C GLU A 67 13.91 30.44 4.00
N LYS A 68 13.90 30.25 2.68
CA LYS A 68 14.70 31.04 1.74
C LYS A 68 13.90 32.06 0.95
N GLN A 69 12.58 32.12 1.17
CA GLN A 69 11.68 33.06 0.48
C GLN A 69 11.76 32.94 -1.06
N VAL A 70 12.04 31.75 -1.57
CA VAL A 70 12.08 31.44 -3.01
C VAL A 70 10.67 31.06 -3.46
N ALA A 71 10.15 31.71 -4.49
CA ALA A 71 8.90 31.29 -5.09
C ALA A 71 9.12 29.98 -5.87
N VAL A 72 8.38 28.92 -5.52
CA VAL A 72 8.50 27.60 -6.16
C VAL A 72 7.24 27.32 -6.95
N ILE A 73 7.37 27.18 -8.27
CA ILE A 73 6.28 26.80 -9.20
C ILE A 73 6.56 25.38 -9.68
N VAL A 74 5.60 24.48 -9.46
CA VAL A 74 5.76 23.06 -9.76
C VAL A 74 4.56 22.55 -10.56
N SER A 75 4.80 21.90 -11.70
CA SER A 75 3.74 21.10 -12.33
C SER A 75 3.66 19.72 -11.68
N LEU A 76 2.47 19.27 -11.34
CA LEU A 76 2.22 17.97 -10.69
C LEU A 76 0.99 17.31 -11.31
N HIS A 77 1.08 16.00 -11.52
CA HIS A 77 -0.07 15.17 -11.91
C HIS A 77 -0.76 14.52 -10.72
N GLU A 78 -0.05 14.39 -9.60
CA GLU A 78 -0.58 13.76 -8.39
C GLU A 78 -1.39 14.75 -7.56
N LEU A 79 -2.71 14.72 -7.72
CA LEU A 79 -3.64 15.64 -7.03
C LEU A 79 -3.49 15.64 -5.52
N GLU A 80 -3.31 14.47 -4.92
CA GLU A 80 -3.16 14.32 -3.46
C GLU A 80 -1.89 15.00 -2.94
N LEU A 81 -0.80 14.92 -3.70
CA LEU A 81 0.45 15.59 -3.34
C LEU A 81 0.31 17.10 -3.50
N ALA A 82 -0.24 17.56 -4.64
CA ALA A 82 -0.48 18.96 -4.90
C ALA A 82 -1.39 19.60 -3.81
N GLN A 83 -2.45 18.91 -3.41
CA GLN A 83 -3.36 19.38 -2.36
C GLN A 83 -2.67 19.58 -1.00
N LYS A 84 -1.67 18.73 -0.68
CA LYS A 84 -0.98 18.76 0.63
C LYS A 84 0.13 19.80 0.71
N ILE A 85 0.73 20.19 -0.42
CA ILE A 85 1.92 21.04 -0.42
C ILE A 85 1.72 22.44 -0.98
N ALA A 86 0.72 22.63 -1.86
CA ALA A 86 0.52 23.91 -2.54
C ALA A 86 -0.08 24.96 -1.59
N ASP A 87 0.44 26.18 -1.65
CA ASP A 87 -0.17 27.35 -1.03
C ASP A 87 -1.23 27.94 -1.98
N THR A 88 -0.97 27.89 -3.28
CA THR A 88 -1.88 28.30 -4.36
C THR A 88 -1.80 27.32 -5.52
N VAL A 89 -2.87 27.22 -6.30
CA VAL A 89 -2.99 26.31 -7.44
C VAL A 89 -3.46 27.06 -8.69
N VAL A 90 -2.87 26.72 -9.81
CA VAL A 90 -3.31 27.12 -11.14
C VAL A 90 -3.59 25.85 -11.95
N CYS A 91 -4.80 25.69 -12.45
CA CYS A 91 -5.15 24.55 -13.30
C CYS A 91 -4.89 24.88 -14.76
N VAL A 92 -4.17 24.00 -15.46
CA VAL A 92 -3.90 24.11 -16.89
C VAL A 92 -4.64 23.00 -17.63
N SER A 93 -5.41 23.35 -18.62
CA SER A 93 -6.18 22.42 -19.42
C SER A 93 -6.14 22.84 -20.90
N PRO A 94 -6.55 21.96 -21.84
CA PRO A 94 -6.65 22.34 -23.26
C PRO A 94 -7.58 23.53 -23.52
N GLN A 95 -8.47 23.88 -22.59
CA GLN A 95 -9.39 25.02 -22.69
C GLN A 95 -8.75 26.33 -22.23
N GLY A 96 -7.63 26.28 -21.54
CA GLY A 96 -6.92 27.44 -21.03
C GLY A 96 -6.37 27.24 -19.63
N VAL A 97 -5.96 28.35 -19.06
CA VAL A 97 -5.37 28.43 -17.71
C VAL A 97 -6.38 29.07 -16.78
N SER A 98 -6.60 28.48 -15.63
CA SER A 98 -7.47 29.06 -14.59
C SER A 98 -6.82 30.29 -13.94
N GLY A 99 -7.60 31.05 -13.20
CA GLY A 99 -7.06 31.99 -12.22
C GLY A 99 -6.33 31.25 -11.09
N VAL A 100 -5.62 32.03 -10.26
CA VAL A 100 -5.00 31.52 -9.04
C VAL A 100 -6.09 31.15 -8.03
N MET A 101 -6.06 29.96 -7.51
CA MET A 101 -7.07 29.42 -6.58
C MET A 101 -6.41 28.94 -5.28
N THR A 102 -7.20 28.85 -4.21
CA THR A 102 -6.75 28.11 -3.03
C THR A 102 -6.75 26.60 -3.32
N PRO A 103 -5.96 25.79 -2.63
CA PRO A 103 -6.02 24.34 -2.78
C PRO A 103 -7.43 23.79 -2.54
N LYS A 104 -8.16 24.34 -1.57
CA LYS A 104 -9.54 23.94 -1.28
C LYS A 104 -10.46 24.10 -2.48
N ASP A 105 -10.37 25.23 -3.17
CA ASP A 105 -11.22 25.53 -4.32
C ASP A 105 -10.76 24.72 -5.54
N ALA A 106 -9.44 24.68 -5.80
CA ALA A 106 -8.87 23.95 -6.94
C ALA A 106 -9.25 22.46 -6.94
N PHE A 107 -9.25 21.85 -5.76
CA PHE A 107 -9.57 20.42 -5.57
C PHE A 107 -11.04 20.17 -5.22
N ALA A 108 -11.92 21.18 -5.32
CA ALA A 108 -13.35 20.97 -5.24
C ALA A 108 -13.85 20.05 -6.37
N ALA A 109 -14.85 19.23 -6.08
CA ALA A 109 -15.39 18.22 -7.00
C ALA A 109 -15.72 18.78 -8.38
N GLU A 110 -16.30 19.96 -8.45
CA GLU A 110 -16.69 20.62 -9.69
C GLU A 110 -15.47 20.99 -10.55
N ASN A 111 -14.43 21.53 -9.94
CA ASN A 111 -13.21 21.94 -10.63
C ASN A 111 -12.42 20.71 -11.15
N ILE A 112 -12.34 19.64 -10.34
CA ILE A 112 -11.72 18.38 -10.76
C ILE A 112 -12.49 17.75 -11.93
N ARG A 113 -13.82 17.73 -11.86
CA ARG A 113 -14.66 17.23 -12.96
C ARG A 113 -14.44 18.01 -14.24
N THR A 114 -14.37 19.33 -14.14
CA THR A 114 -14.13 20.22 -15.27
C THR A 114 -12.74 20.02 -15.85
N LEU A 115 -11.71 19.95 -15.00
CA LEU A 115 -10.32 19.80 -15.41
C LEU A 115 -10.08 18.49 -16.18
N TYR A 116 -10.63 17.38 -15.67
CA TYR A 116 -10.47 16.05 -16.28
C TYR A 116 -11.64 15.63 -17.18
N ARG A 117 -12.63 16.50 -17.39
CA ARG A 117 -13.84 16.24 -18.19
C ARG A 117 -14.59 14.99 -17.71
N LEU A 118 -14.67 14.81 -16.42
CA LEU A 118 -15.37 13.66 -15.81
C LEU A 118 -16.87 13.91 -15.77
N THR A 119 -17.67 12.88 -16.09
CA THR A 119 -19.09 12.91 -15.73
C THR A 119 -19.27 12.87 -14.21
N LYS A 120 -20.46 13.17 -13.72
CA LYS A 120 -20.76 13.09 -12.29
C LYS A 120 -20.54 11.67 -11.78
N GLU A 121 -21.00 10.67 -12.53
CA GLU A 121 -20.87 9.24 -12.21
C GLU A 121 -19.41 8.80 -12.19
N GLN A 122 -18.59 9.25 -13.15
CA GLN A 122 -17.16 8.96 -13.17
C GLN A 122 -16.42 9.58 -11.98
N TYR A 123 -16.76 10.81 -11.62
CA TYR A 123 -16.18 11.46 -10.45
C TYR A 123 -16.58 10.74 -9.16
N GLU A 124 -17.88 10.42 -9.00
CA GLU A 124 -18.39 9.71 -7.83
C GLU A 124 -17.81 8.31 -7.69
N ALA A 125 -17.53 7.63 -8.80
CA ALA A 125 -16.86 6.33 -8.77
C ALA A 125 -15.40 6.39 -8.29
N LEU A 126 -14.71 7.53 -8.51
CA LEU A 126 -13.29 7.71 -8.15
C LEU A 126 -13.11 8.41 -6.80
N TYR A 127 -13.93 9.41 -6.51
CA TYR A 127 -13.77 10.34 -5.40
C TYR A 127 -15.01 10.49 -4.51
N GLY A 128 -16.15 9.97 -4.96
CA GLY A 128 -17.38 9.97 -4.18
C GLY A 128 -17.27 9.13 -2.92
N PRO A 129 -18.17 9.32 -1.95
CA PRO A 129 -18.30 8.34 -0.90
C PRO A 129 -18.55 7.00 -1.58
N GLN A 130 -17.72 6.03 -1.29
CA GLN A 130 -17.99 4.66 -1.74
C GLN A 130 -19.44 4.37 -1.37
N PRO A 131 -20.29 3.85 -2.31
CA PRO A 131 -21.65 3.53 -1.95
C PRO A 131 -21.56 2.72 -0.66
N GLU A 132 -22.12 3.29 0.41
CA GLU A 132 -22.31 2.53 1.64
C GLU A 132 -23.00 1.26 1.18
N ARG A 133 -22.31 0.14 1.18
CA ARG A 133 -22.98 -1.15 1.18
C ARG A 133 -23.87 -1.04 2.39
N GLU A 134 -25.20 -0.91 2.16
CA GLU A 134 -26.13 -0.84 3.27
C GLU A 134 -25.71 -1.87 4.29
N PRO A 135 -25.32 -1.47 5.49
CA PRO A 135 -25.07 -2.44 6.52
C PRO A 135 -26.43 -3.07 6.75
N GLU A 136 -26.56 -4.37 6.45
CA GLU A 136 -27.63 -5.13 7.12
C GLU A 136 -27.62 -4.65 8.56
N ARG A 137 -28.70 -4.03 9.01
CA ARG A 137 -28.85 -3.43 10.36
C ARG A 137 -28.62 -4.54 11.39
N ARG A 138 -27.35 -4.79 11.70
CA ARG A 138 -26.97 -5.52 12.90
C ARG A 138 -26.97 -4.52 14.05
N PRO A 139 -27.46 -4.92 15.24
CA PRO A 139 -27.44 -4.06 16.41
C PRO A 139 -25.99 -3.59 16.65
N ALA A 140 -25.82 -2.34 17.09
CA ALA A 140 -24.54 -1.69 17.33
C ALA A 140 -23.58 -2.62 18.08
N LYS A 141 -22.69 -3.29 17.35
CA LYS A 141 -21.54 -4.01 17.90
C LYS A 141 -20.40 -3.02 18.02
N GLN A 142 -19.72 -3.07 19.14
CA GLN A 142 -18.50 -2.31 19.42
C GLN A 142 -17.54 -2.48 18.22
N GLU A 143 -16.96 -1.38 17.72
CA GLU A 143 -15.91 -1.46 16.70
C GLU A 143 -14.82 -2.43 17.17
N PRO A 144 -14.38 -3.37 16.32
CA PRO A 144 -13.31 -4.27 16.69
C PRO A 144 -12.06 -3.44 17.03
N PRO A 145 -11.29 -3.86 18.03
CA PRO A 145 -10.11 -3.13 18.46
C PRO A 145 -9.17 -2.93 17.27
N ARG A 146 -8.81 -1.67 17.00
CA ARG A 146 -7.76 -1.35 16.03
C ARG A 146 -6.45 -1.93 16.55
N PHE A 147 -5.67 -2.55 15.66
CA PHE A 147 -4.33 -2.99 15.99
C PHE A 147 -3.46 -1.76 16.32
N GLU A 148 -3.14 -1.61 17.60
CA GLU A 148 -2.33 -0.51 18.13
C GLU A 148 -1.02 -1.06 18.68
N HIS A 149 -0.01 -1.10 17.84
CA HIS A 149 1.35 -1.41 18.22
C HIS A 149 2.27 -0.32 17.70
N TYR A 150 3.09 0.24 18.59
CA TYR A 150 3.95 1.37 18.26
C TYR A 150 5.41 1.02 18.51
N ILE A 151 6.28 1.44 17.61
CA ILE A 151 7.73 1.35 17.77
C ILE A 151 8.33 2.74 17.76
N ARG A 152 9.42 2.92 18.50
CA ARG A 152 10.17 4.17 18.50
C ARG A 152 11.23 4.12 17.41
N SER A 153 11.19 5.08 16.48
CA SER A 153 12.22 5.28 15.46
C SER A 153 12.78 6.70 15.62
N GLY A 154 13.93 6.80 16.27
CA GLY A 154 14.50 8.08 16.70
C GLY A 154 13.57 8.81 17.68
N GLN A 155 13.14 10.03 17.33
CA GLN A 155 12.20 10.83 18.12
C GLN A 155 10.72 10.60 17.77
N LYS A 156 10.42 9.79 16.75
CA LYS A 156 9.06 9.53 16.29
C LYS A 156 8.56 8.20 16.84
N LEU A 157 7.28 8.20 17.24
CA LEU A 157 6.52 7.01 17.56
C LEU A 157 5.75 6.61 16.29
N LEU A 158 6.08 5.46 15.71
CA LEU A 158 5.47 4.95 14.49
C LEU A 158 4.49 3.83 14.83
N ARG A 159 3.27 3.92 14.28
CA ARG A 159 2.29 2.84 14.39
C ARG A 159 2.67 1.71 13.43
N CYS A 160 2.82 0.52 13.96
CA CYS A 160 3.05 -0.67 13.17
C CYS A 160 1.76 -1.11 12.47
N GLY A 161 1.89 -1.56 11.23
CA GLY A 161 0.89 -2.34 10.54
C GLY A 161 1.22 -3.83 10.59
N TYR A 162 0.46 -4.61 9.84
CA TYR A 162 0.73 -6.03 9.62
C TYR A 162 0.91 -6.34 8.14
N THR A 163 1.81 -7.26 7.84
CA THR A 163 2.24 -7.58 6.48
C THR A 163 1.14 -8.30 5.69
N THR A 164 1.23 -8.30 4.36
CA THR A 164 0.38 -9.11 3.48
C THR A 164 0.40 -10.60 3.88
N GLY A 165 1.57 -11.11 4.29
CA GLY A 165 1.69 -12.48 4.78
C GLY A 165 0.93 -12.74 6.08
N ALA A 166 0.90 -11.75 6.99
CA ALA A 166 0.07 -11.84 8.20
C ALA A 166 -1.43 -11.83 7.88
N CYS A 167 -1.85 -10.98 6.91
CA CYS A 167 -3.23 -10.98 6.43
C CYS A 167 -3.63 -12.33 5.81
N ALA A 168 -2.74 -12.93 5.00
CA ALA A 168 -2.96 -14.24 4.40
C ALA A 168 -3.14 -15.34 5.47
N ALA A 169 -2.30 -15.34 6.50
CA ALA A 169 -2.40 -16.31 7.61
C ALA A 169 -3.67 -16.11 8.46
N LEU A 170 -4.04 -14.86 8.74
CA LEU A 170 -5.31 -14.53 9.43
C LEU A 170 -6.52 -14.95 8.59
N GLY A 171 -6.50 -14.68 7.28
CA GLY A 171 -7.54 -15.12 6.36
C GLY A 171 -7.67 -16.64 6.30
N ALA A 172 -6.53 -17.34 6.24
CA ALA A 172 -6.50 -18.81 6.23
C ALA A 172 -7.09 -19.39 7.52
N ALA A 173 -6.71 -18.87 8.70
CA ALA A 173 -7.29 -19.26 9.98
C ALA A 173 -8.80 -19.04 10.02
N GLY A 174 -9.27 -17.86 9.57
CA GLY A 174 -10.70 -17.54 9.55
C GLY A 174 -11.51 -18.47 8.65
N ALA A 175 -11.02 -18.75 7.43
CA ALA A 175 -11.67 -19.65 6.51
C ALA A 175 -11.67 -21.10 7.00
N ALA A 176 -10.55 -21.58 7.55
CA ALA A 176 -10.45 -22.91 8.15
C ALA A 176 -11.42 -23.07 9.34
N ARG A 177 -11.45 -22.08 10.24
CA ARG A 177 -12.40 -22.08 11.38
C ARG A 177 -13.85 -22.19 10.89
N LEU A 178 -14.23 -21.42 9.85
CA LEU A 178 -15.56 -21.52 9.28
C LEU A 178 -15.86 -22.91 8.73
N LEU A 179 -14.91 -23.56 8.05
CA LEU A 179 -15.09 -24.91 7.50
C LEU A 179 -15.23 -25.96 8.60
N LEU A 180 -14.36 -25.88 9.61
CA LEU A 180 -14.26 -26.88 10.67
C LEU A 180 -15.38 -26.76 11.71
N THR A 181 -15.79 -25.51 12.03
CA THR A 181 -16.81 -25.28 13.07
C THR A 181 -18.20 -24.92 12.52
N GLY A 182 -18.29 -24.60 11.24
CA GLY A 182 -19.52 -24.12 10.60
C GLY A 182 -19.89 -22.66 10.93
N LYS A 183 -19.09 -21.95 11.76
CA LYS A 183 -19.36 -20.58 12.24
C LYS A 183 -18.29 -19.63 11.73
N ALA A 184 -18.71 -18.52 11.10
CA ALA A 184 -17.79 -17.46 10.72
C ALA A 184 -17.26 -16.75 11.99
N PRO A 185 -15.93 -16.56 12.11
CA PRO A 185 -15.36 -15.85 13.26
C PRO A 185 -15.68 -14.35 13.20
N GLU A 186 -15.95 -13.75 14.36
CA GLU A 186 -16.08 -12.29 14.49
C GLU A 186 -14.71 -11.60 14.45
N SER A 187 -13.68 -12.25 15.01
CA SER A 187 -12.28 -11.83 14.91
C SER A 187 -11.38 -13.04 14.69
N VAL A 188 -10.22 -12.80 14.12
CA VAL A 188 -9.13 -13.77 13.95
C VAL A 188 -7.86 -13.20 14.54
N ALA A 189 -7.12 -14.03 15.26
CA ALA A 189 -5.88 -13.63 15.91
C ALA A 189 -4.70 -14.49 15.42
N LEU A 190 -3.54 -13.86 15.30
CA LEU A 190 -2.29 -14.51 14.90
C LEU A 190 -1.14 -13.98 15.76
N ARG A 191 -0.28 -14.87 16.24
CA ARG A 191 1.01 -14.48 16.81
C ARG A 191 2.06 -14.44 15.72
N THR A 192 2.60 -13.24 15.46
CA THR A 192 3.67 -13.04 14.46
C THR A 192 4.99 -13.67 14.92
N PRO A 193 5.97 -13.91 14.01
CA PRO A 193 7.30 -14.41 14.37
C PRO A 193 8.05 -13.54 15.39
N LYS A 194 7.70 -12.25 15.49
CA LYS A 194 8.23 -11.33 16.52
C LYS A 194 7.51 -11.41 17.86
N GLY A 195 6.56 -12.33 18.03
CA GLY A 195 5.80 -12.52 19.27
C GLY A 195 4.62 -11.55 19.46
N ILE A 196 4.39 -10.65 18.52
CA ILE A 196 3.29 -9.68 18.56
C ILE A 196 1.99 -10.40 18.18
N VAL A 197 0.94 -10.23 18.97
CA VAL A 197 -0.40 -10.74 18.63
C VAL A 197 -1.12 -9.69 17.80
N VAL A 198 -1.57 -10.07 16.61
CA VAL A 198 -2.42 -9.26 15.73
C VAL A 198 -3.81 -9.89 15.78
N GLU A 199 -4.81 -9.12 16.19
CA GLU A 199 -6.21 -9.52 16.18
C GLU A 199 -7.00 -8.53 15.33
N VAL A 200 -7.79 -9.05 14.37
CA VAL A 200 -8.56 -8.23 13.41
C VAL A 200 -9.89 -8.89 13.09
N ALA A 201 -10.90 -8.07 12.79
CA ALA A 201 -12.14 -8.56 12.22
C ALA A 201 -11.98 -8.79 10.71
N PRO A 202 -12.42 -9.93 10.17
CA PRO A 202 -12.48 -10.13 8.72
C PRO A 202 -13.41 -9.13 8.03
N ILE A 203 -13.08 -8.74 6.79
CA ILE A 203 -14.02 -8.01 5.92
C ILE A 203 -15.25 -8.89 5.69
N TYR A 204 -15.00 -10.15 5.38
CA TYR A 204 -16.01 -11.21 5.31
C TYR A 204 -15.35 -12.58 5.52
N CYS A 205 -16.16 -13.54 5.94
CA CYS A 205 -15.81 -14.95 5.99
C CYS A 205 -17.04 -15.74 5.54
N ARG A 206 -16.93 -16.47 4.42
CA ARG A 206 -18.08 -17.12 3.77
C ARG A 206 -17.72 -18.48 3.20
N LYS A 207 -18.71 -19.39 3.14
CA LYS A 207 -18.58 -20.66 2.41
C LYS A 207 -18.63 -20.42 0.90
N THR A 208 -17.87 -21.21 0.17
CA THR A 208 -17.86 -21.27 -1.30
C THR A 208 -18.29 -22.66 -1.76
N ALA A 209 -18.43 -22.88 -3.06
CA ALA A 209 -18.77 -24.20 -3.60
C ALA A 209 -17.70 -25.27 -3.31
N ALA A 210 -16.42 -24.88 -3.20
CA ALA A 210 -15.30 -25.79 -2.98
C ALA A 210 -14.77 -25.79 -1.52
N GLY A 211 -15.15 -24.78 -0.70
CA GLY A 211 -14.60 -24.66 0.63
C GLY A 211 -15.07 -23.39 1.36
N ALA A 212 -14.15 -22.56 1.83
CA ALA A 212 -14.46 -21.26 2.43
C ALA A 212 -13.44 -20.21 2.03
N GLN A 213 -13.87 -18.96 2.07
CA GLN A 213 -13.10 -17.78 1.74
C GLN A 213 -13.18 -16.78 2.90
N CYS A 214 -12.05 -16.24 3.29
CA CYS A 214 -11.98 -15.18 4.30
C CYS A 214 -11.06 -14.05 3.82
N ALA A 215 -11.52 -12.80 3.94
CA ALA A 215 -10.81 -11.62 3.50
C ALA A 215 -10.40 -10.75 4.69
N ILE A 216 -9.14 -10.34 4.70
CA ILE A 216 -8.57 -9.45 5.72
C ILE A 216 -8.11 -8.17 5.04
N ARG A 217 -8.52 -7.01 5.55
CA ARG A 217 -8.03 -5.71 5.08
C ARG A 217 -6.61 -5.48 5.58
N LYS A 218 -5.69 -5.24 4.67
CA LYS A 218 -4.32 -4.92 5.05
C LYS A 218 -4.24 -3.52 5.67
N ASP A 219 -3.62 -3.42 6.83
CA ASP A 219 -3.24 -2.17 7.48
C ASP A 219 -1.71 -2.08 7.54
N GLY A 220 -1.14 -1.14 6.78
CA GLY A 220 0.30 -0.91 6.74
C GLY A 220 0.82 -0.08 7.92
N GLY A 221 -0.05 0.44 8.79
CA GLY A 221 0.36 1.39 9.83
C GLY A 221 0.84 2.70 9.21
N ASP A 222 1.94 3.21 9.74
CA ASP A 222 2.60 4.40 9.21
C ASP A 222 3.60 4.06 8.08
N ASP A 223 3.73 2.78 7.72
CA ASP A 223 4.54 2.36 6.58
C ASP A 223 3.77 2.54 5.27
N VAL A 224 4.46 3.11 4.28
CA VAL A 224 3.87 3.39 2.97
C VAL A 224 3.98 2.14 2.11
N ASP A 225 2.99 1.27 2.21
CA ASP A 225 2.89 0.06 1.39
C ASP A 225 1.71 0.20 0.42
N VAL A 226 1.97 0.01 -0.88
CA VAL A 226 0.97 0.10 -1.96
C VAL A 226 -0.19 -0.87 -1.81
N THR A 227 -0.03 -1.91 -1.02
CA THR A 227 -1.08 -2.88 -0.71
C THR A 227 -1.90 -2.50 0.53
N THR A 228 -1.60 -1.38 1.20
CA THR A 228 -2.38 -0.88 2.34
C THR A 228 -3.82 -0.59 1.91
N GLY A 229 -4.78 -1.10 2.70
CA GLY A 229 -6.20 -0.99 2.42
C GLY A 229 -6.77 -2.08 1.51
N LEU A 230 -5.93 -2.82 0.78
CA LEU A 230 -6.39 -3.89 -0.11
C LEU A 230 -6.84 -5.12 0.68
N PRO A 231 -7.92 -5.81 0.23
CA PRO A 231 -8.30 -7.11 0.75
C PRO A 231 -7.30 -8.19 0.35
N VAL A 232 -6.79 -8.90 1.33
CA VAL A 232 -6.03 -10.16 1.16
C VAL A 232 -6.98 -11.30 1.46
N ILE A 233 -7.19 -12.16 0.49
CA ILE A 233 -8.20 -13.19 0.48
C ILE A 233 -7.52 -14.56 0.56
N ALA A 234 -7.94 -15.39 1.50
CA ALA A 234 -7.57 -16.80 1.56
C ALA A 234 -8.78 -17.67 1.20
N ASP A 235 -8.64 -18.46 0.17
CA ASP A 235 -9.55 -19.55 -0.19
C ASP A 235 -8.99 -20.85 0.35
N ILE A 236 -9.79 -21.59 1.13
CA ILE A 236 -9.38 -22.85 1.76
C ILE A 236 -10.30 -23.97 1.31
N THR A 237 -9.69 -25.08 0.90
CA THR A 237 -10.37 -26.35 0.67
C THR A 237 -9.80 -27.41 1.61
N LEU A 238 -10.67 -28.23 2.22
CA LEU A 238 -10.23 -29.35 3.06
C LEU A 238 -9.72 -30.50 2.20
N LEU A 239 -8.64 -31.13 2.65
CA LEU A 239 -8.04 -32.32 2.06
C LEU A 239 -8.09 -33.50 3.06
N PRO A 240 -9.25 -34.16 3.24
CA PRO A 240 -9.40 -35.21 4.28
C PRO A 240 -8.44 -36.39 4.10
N ALA A 241 -8.03 -36.68 2.86
CA ALA A 241 -7.14 -37.79 2.54
C ALA A 241 -5.65 -37.46 2.61
N ALA A 242 -5.28 -36.23 3.05
CA ALA A 242 -3.90 -35.77 3.10
C ALA A 242 -3.54 -35.25 4.51
N PRO A 243 -3.37 -36.11 5.53
CA PRO A 243 -3.16 -35.72 6.90
C PRO A 243 -1.99 -34.75 7.08
N GLY A 244 -2.26 -33.61 7.73
CA GLY A 244 -1.26 -32.58 8.05
C GLY A 244 -0.65 -31.85 6.82
N GLN A 245 -1.05 -32.18 5.60
CA GLN A 245 -0.53 -31.52 4.41
C GLN A 245 -1.16 -30.15 4.21
N VAL A 246 -0.33 -29.14 3.94
CA VAL A 246 -0.78 -27.79 3.54
C VAL A 246 -0.13 -27.44 2.21
N THR A 247 -0.95 -27.27 1.18
CA THR A 247 -0.51 -26.73 -0.11
C THR A 247 -0.87 -25.26 -0.19
N ILE A 248 0.06 -24.41 -0.70
CA ILE A 248 -0.14 -22.96 -0.74
C ILE A 248 0.23 -22.48 -2.14
N ASP A 249 -0.68 -21.82 -2.82
CA ASP A 249 -0.42 -21.16 -4.09
C ASP A 249 -0.99 -19.73 -4.13
N GLY A 250 -0.61 -18.96 -5.15
CA GLY A 250 -1.07 -17.59 -5.38
C GLY A 250 -2.09 -17.53 -6.51
N GLY A 251 -3.21 -16.88 -6.23
CA GLY A 251 -4.25 -16.51 -7.18
C GLY A 251 -4.08 -15.09 -7.73
N PRO A 252 -5.16 -14.47 -8.22
CA PRO A 252 -5.16 -13.11 -8.75
C PRO A 252 -4.53 -12.11 -7.78
N GLY A 253 -3.69 -11.21 -8.32
CA GLY A 253 -2.99 -10.19 -7.54
C GLY A 253 -1.77 -10.67 -6.76
N VAL A 254 -1.44 -11.96 -6.78
CA VAL A 254 -0.20 -12.51 -6.22
C VAL A 254 0.78 -12.77 -7.36
N GLY A 255 1.97 -12.15 -7.29
CA GLY A 255 3.01 -12.32 -8.30
C GLY A 255 3.54 -13.74 -8.38
N ARG A 256 4.18 -14.08 -9.51
CA ARG A 256 4.92 -15.32 -9.72
C ARG A 256 6.40 -15.02 -9.90
N VAL A 257 7.24 -15.88 -9.37
CA VAL A 257 8.70 -15.75 -9.50
C VAL A 257 9.10 -15.97 -10.95
N THR A 258 9.77 -15.00 -11.57
CA THR A 258 10.19 -15.04 -12.98
C THR A 258 11.69 -15.23 -13.15
N LYS A 259 12.50 -15.01 -12.11
CA LYS A 259 13.96 -15.11 -12.15
C LYS A 259 14.49 -15.98 -11.01
N PRO A 260 15.60 -16.71 -11.22
CA PRO A 260 16.26 -17.46 -10.14
C PRO A 260 16.89 -16.49 -9.12
N GLY A 261 17.10 -17.00 -7.88
CA GLY A 261 17.74 -16.23 -6.79
C GLY A 261 16.76 -15.61 -5.79
N LEU A 262 15.45 -15.78 -5.97
CA LEU A 262 14.44 -15.45 -4.99
C LEU A 262 14.16 -16.64 -4.05
N ASP A 263 13.42 -16.38 -2.98
CA ASP A 263 13.07 -17.36 -1.94
C ASP A 263 12.29 -18.56 -2.48
N GLN A 264 11.48 -18.35 -3.50
CA GLN A 264 10.73 -19.41 -4.18
C GLN A 264 11.29 -19.72 -5.56
N PRO A 265 11.16 -20.98 -6.04
CA PRO A 265 11.55 -21.38 -7.40
C PRO A 265 10.79 -20.59 -8.48
N VAL A 266 11.40 -20.46 -9.66
CA VAL A 266 10.77 -19.86 -10.85
C VAL A 266 9.45 -20.58 -11.16
N GLY A 267 8.40 -19.80 -11.45
CA GLY A 267 7.03 -20.29 -11.71
C GLY A 267 6.16 -20.43 -10.47
N GLN A 268 6.73 -20.47 -9.27
CA GLN A 268 5.97 -20.53 -8.03
C GLN A 268 5.38 -19.15 -7.64
N ALA A 269 4.32 -19.17 -6.83
CA ALA A 269 3.77 -17.95 -6.26
C ALA A 269 4.84 -17.23 -5.40
N ALA A 270 4.94 -15.92 -5.55
CA ALA A 270 5.89 -15.08 -4.81
C ALA A 270 5.48 -14.90 -3.34
N ILE A 271 5.17 -16.00 -2.68
CA ILE A 271 4.84 -16.09 -1.26
C ILE A 271 6.07 -16.71 -0.56
N ASN A 272 6.85 -15.88 0.12
CA ASN A 272 8.10 -16.29 0.75
C ASN A 272 7.90 -17.33 1.86
N HIS A 273 8.98 -17.96 2.34
CA HIS A 273 8.94 -19.03 3.35
C HIS A 273 8.29 -18.58 4.68
N VAL A 274 8.52 -17.33 5.12
CA VAL A 274 7.94 -16.84 6.39
C VAL A 274 6.41 -16.76 6.32
N PRO A 275 5.78 -16.07 5.34
CA PRO A 275 4.33 -16.14 5.13
C PRO A 275 3.79 -17.58 4.99
N ARG A 276 4.46 -18.44 4.22
CA ARG A 276 4.02 -19.85 4.08
C ARG A 276 3.98 -20.56 5.41
N ARG A 277 5.04 -20.42 6.24
CA ARG A 277 5.07 -20.98 7.58
C ARG A 277 3.95 -20.42 8.47
N MET A 278 3.74 -19.10 8.45
CA MET A 278 2.67 -18.47 9.24
C MET A 278 1.28 -19.00 8.86
N ILE A 279 1.01 -19.21 7.56
CA ILE A 279 -0.24 -19.81 7.06
C ILE A 279 -0.36 -21.25 7.57
N THR A 280 0.69 -22.06 7.41
CA THR A 280 0.72 -23.45 7.85
C THR A 280 0.50 -23.58 9.37
N ASP A 281 1.22 -22.80 10.16
CA ASP A 281 1.09 -22.82 11.63
C ASP A 281 -0.32 -22.42 12.06
N ALA A 282 -0.93 -21.42 11.42
CA ALA A 282 -2.29 -20.96 11.70
C ALA A 282 -3.33 -22.05 11.37
N LEU A 283 -3.17 -22.74 10.24
CA LEU A 283 -4.07 -23.83 9.83
C LEU A 283 -3.95 -25.05 10.74
N HIS A 284 -2.73 -25.41 11.16
CA HIS A 284 -2.51 -26.50 12.11
C HIS A 284 -3.14 -26.19 13.47
N ALA A 285 -3.05 -24.95 13.94
CA ALA A 285 -3.70 -24.54 15.18
C ALA A 285 -5.23 -24.65 15.11
N GLU A 286 -5.86 -24.26 13.99
CA GLU A 286 -7.30 -24.41 13.80
C GLU A 286 -7.70 -25.89 13.65
N ALA A 287 -6.88 -26.70 12.97
CA ALA A 287 -7.09 -28.14 12.85
C ALA A 287 -7.02 -28.83 14.23
N GLU A 288 -6.01 -28.55 15.02
CA GLU A 288 -5.84 -29.09 16.38
C GLU A 288 -7.05 -28.71 17.28
N ALA A 289 -7.43 -27.41 17.24
CA ALA A 289 -8.57 -26.93 18.02
C ALA A 289 -9.92 -27.59 17.66
N ALA A 290 -10.05 -28.03 16.39
CA ALA A 290 -11.26 -28.68 15.87
C ALA A 290 -11.19 -30.21 15.86
N GLY A 291 -10.05 -30.81 16.20
CA GLY A 291 -9.81 -32.26 16.10
C GLY A 291 -9.84 -32.78 14.66
N TYR A 292 -9.33 -31.96 13.71
CA TYR A 292 -9.27 -32.31 12.29
C TYR A 292 -7.85 -32.76 11.91
N ASP A 293 -7.71 -33.97 11.38
CA ASP A 293 -6.41 -34.58 11.03
C ASP A 293 -6.07 -34.46 9.53
N GLY A 294 -7.00 -33.98 8.70
CA GLY A 294 -6.76 -33.82 7.27
C GLY A 294 -5.82 -32.64 6.93
N GLY A 295 -5.64 -32.40 5.66
CA GLY A 295 -4.84 -31.29 5.14
C GLY A 295 -5.69 -30.15 4.62
N PHE A 296 -4.99 -29.15 4.07
CA PHE A 296 -5.61 -27.95 3.49
C PHE A 296 -4.97 -27.60 2.15
N ASP A 297 -5.80 -27.20 1.20
CA ASP A 297 -5.37 -26.49 -0.01
C ASP A 297 -5.70 -25.01 0.11
N VAL A 298 -4.70 -24.15 -0.12
CA VAL A 298 -4.76 -22.71 0.16
C VAL A 298 -4.44 -21.93 -1.10
N MET A 299 -5.36 -21.08 -1.51
CA MET A 299 -5.16 -20.10 -2.57
C MET A 299 -5.20 -18.69 -1.97
N ILE A 300 -4.11 -17.92 -2.10
CA ILE A 300 -4.05 -16.53 -1.63
C ILE A 300 -4.21 -15.59 -2.80
N SER A 301 -5.15 -14.64 -2.69
CA SER A 301 -5.38 -13.60 -3.69
C SER A 301 -5.35 -12.22 -3.04
N ILE A 302 -5.04 -11.18 -3.82
CA ILE A 302 -5.05 -9.78 -3.38
C ILE A 302 -5.93 -9.01 -4.34
N GLU A 303 -7.09 -8.56 -3.88
CA GLU A 303 -8.00 -7.76 -4.70
C GLU A 303 -7.36 -6.41 -5.03
N GLY A 304 -7.25 -6.08 -6.34
CA GLY A 304 -6.50 -4.91 -6.79
C GLY A 304 -4.96 -5.06 -6.78
N GLY A 305 -4.44 -6.24 -6.42
CA GLY A 305 -3.01 -6.50 -6.34
C GLY A 305 -2.26 -6.38 -7.66
N GLU A 306 -2.89 -6.72 -8.79
CA GLU A 306 -2.30 -6.57 -10.12
C GLU A 306 -2.03 -5.10 -10.48
N GLU A 307 -2.93 -4.19 -10.11
CA GLU A 307 -2.74 -2.77 -10.31
C GLU A 307 -1.71 -2.18 -9.36
N ALA A 308 -1.72 -2.63 -8.11
CA ALA A 308 -0.70 -2.27 -7.13
C ALA A 308 0.70 -2.73 -7.60
N ALA A 309 0.81 -3.94 -8.15
CA ALA A 309 2.05 -4.47 -8.71
C ALA A 309 2.58 -3.65 -9.90
N LYS A 310 1.69 -3.16 -10.78
CA LYS A 310 2.09 -2.26 -11.89
C LYS A 310 2.73 -0.96 -11.41
N ARG A 311 2.34 -0.48 -10.23
CA ARG A 311 2.92 0.74 -9.62
C ARG A 311 4.27 0.50 -8.96
N THR A 312 4.58 -0.75 -8.61
CA THR A 312 5.81 -1.14 -7.89
C THR A 312 6.68 -2.10 -8.67
N PHE A 313 6.31 -2.43 -9.92
CA PHE A 313 7.03 -3.39 -10.73
C PHE A 313 8.49 -2.95 -10.93
N ASN A 314 9.41 -3.74 -10.38
CA ASN A 314 10.84 -3.60 -10.64
C ASN A 314 11.32 -4.81 -11.46
N PRO A 315 11.57 -4.65 -12.77
CA PRO A 315 11.96 -5.75 -13.65
C PRO A 315 13.30 -6.39 -13.25
N HIS A 316 14.09 -5.72 -12.40
CA HIS A 316 15.36 -6.25 -11.91
C HIS A 316 15.19 -7.22 -10.73
N ILE A 317 14.07 -7.19 -10.02
CA ILE A 317 13.80 -8.07 -8.86
C ILE A 317 13.21 -9.42 -9.28
N GLY A 318 12.57 -9.54 -10.44
CA GLY A 318 12.06 -10.81 -10.97
C GLY A 318 10.75 -11.31 -10.31
N VAL A 319 9.92 -10.41 -9.78
CA VAL A 319 8.57 -10.70 -9.26
C VAL A 319 7.53 -10.05 -10.13
#